data_e4d3853dd4b733631f11d35692026bc1
#
_entry.id   e4d3853dd4b733631f11d35692026bc1
#
_cell.length_a   1.000
_cell.length_b   1.000
_cell.length_c   1.000
_cell.angle_alpha   90.00
_cell.angle_beta   90.00
_cell.angle_gamma   90.00
#
_symmetry.space_group_name_H-M   'P 1'
#
loop_
_entity.id
_entity.type
_entity.pdbx_description
1 polymer ?
#
loop_
_entity_poly.entity_id
_entity_poly.type
_entity_poly.pdbx_seq_one_letter_code
_entity_poly.pdbx_strand_id
1 'polypeptide(L)'
;MNKKYKNKEIQLSNNGLSPTSNVITYNHLGEEILSKVAGELPLTIKINNTEIITLMTLGTRPEELTLGYLRNQGIIENINDIISIDVRWDIGISDVQTKHKDIKEITDKLKNKTVTTGCGQGTIFGSILTKLYDETLPNIKIKRSEIFNLLAKITKYNDIYKEAGAVH
;
A
#
# COMPACT_ATOMS: atom_id res chain seq x y z
N MET A 1 35.78 -11.92 -6.11
CA MET A 1 34.88 -12.48 -7.14
C MET A 1 33.50 -11.86 -6.94
N ASN A 2 33.18 -10.76 -7.65
CA ASN A 2 31.89 -10.09 -7.54
C ASN A 2 30.86 -10.89 -8.35
N LYS A 3 30.00 -11.65 -7.68
CA LYS A 3 28.77 -12.16 -8.29
C LYS A 3 27.88 -10.95 -8.59
N LYS A 4 27.83 -10.52 -9.86
CA LYS A 4 26.79 -9.63 -10.37
C LYS A 4 25.46 -10.36 -10.18
N TYR A 5 24.70 -9.93 -9.16
CA TYR A 5 23.27 -10.28 -9.09
C TYR A 5 22.61 -9.57 -10.28
N LYS A 6 22.28 -10.33 -11.32
CA LYS A 6 21.32 -9.87 -12.33
C LYS A 6 19.98 -9.78 -11.61
N ASN A 7 19.63 -8.60 -11.11
CA ASN A 7 18.27 -8.32 -10.68
C ASN A 7 17.40 -8.49 -11.93
N LYS A 8 16.61 -9.55 -11.94
CA LYS A 8 15.55 -9.70 -12.93
C LYS A 8 14.51 -8.67 -12.53
N GLU A 9 14.29 -7.65 -13.36
CA GLU A 9 13.28 -6.64 -13.10
C GLU A 9 11.91 -7.31 -12.97
N ILE A 10 11.16 -6.88 -11.95
CA ILE A 10 9.77 -7.28 -11.77
C ILE A 10 8.97 -6.63 -12.91
N GLN A 11 8.12 -7.39 -13.55
CA GLN A 11 7.22 -6.85 -14.56
C GLN A 11 6.06 -6.14 -13.86
N LEU A 12 5.92 -4.83 -14.08
CA LEU A 12 4.85 -4.01 -13.52
C LEU A 12 3.94 -3.51 -14.63
N SER A 13 2.63 -3.47 -14.36
CA SER A 13 1.64 -2.95 -15.30
C SER A 13 1.72 -1.43 -15.48
N ASN A 14 2.21 -0.70 -14.48
CA ASN A 14 2.28 0.76 -14.43
C ASN A 14 0.91 1.43 -14.64
N ASN A 15 -0.13 0.88 -14.04
CA ASN A 15 -1.53 1.30 -14.20
C ASN A 15 -1.98 2.27 -13.08
N GLY A 16 -1.12 3.22 -12.68
CA GLY A 16 -1.47 4.27 -11.73
C GLY A 16 -2.52 5.24 -12.30
N LEU A 17 -3.47 5.64 -11.45
CA LEU A 17 -4.53 6.61 -11.76
C LEU A 17 -4.23 7.97 -11.12
N SER A 18 -5.00 9.00 -11.52
CA SER A 18 -4.97 10.29 -10.83
C SER A 18 -5.48 10.13 -9.40
N PRO A 19 -4.79 10.71 -8.38
CA PRO A 19 -5.21 10.62 -6.99
C PRO A 19 -6.49 11.40 -6.68
N THR A 20 -6.86 12.32 -7.57
CA THR A 20 -8.01 13.20 -7.40
C THR A 20 -8.88 13.20 -8.64
N SER A 21 -10.18 13.43 -8.45
CA SER A 21 -11.17 13.66 -9.49
C SER A 21 -11.85 15.02 -9.30
N ASN A 22 -12.29 15.62 -10.42
CA ASN A 22 -13.04 16.87 -10.39
C ASN A 22 -14.52 16.55 -10.16
N VAL A 23 -15.13 17.29 -9.25
CA VAL A 23 -16.57 17.25 -8.96
C VAL A 23 -17.14 18.68 -8.93
N ILE A 24 -18.38 18.83 -9.38
CA ILE A 24 -19.10 20.09 -9.20
C ILE A 24 -19.67 20.08 -7.78
N THR A 25 -19.35 21.13 -7.02
CA THR A 25 -19.87 21.39 -5.68
C THR A 25 -20.58 22.74 -5.67
N TYR A 26 -21.39 23.00 -4.63
CA TYR A 26 -22.09 24.27 -4.46
C TYR A 26 -21.59 24.94 -3.19
N ASN A 27 -21.31 26.27 -3.28
CA ASN A 27 -20.96 27.04 -2.12
C ASN A 27 -22.23 27.43 -1.32
N HIS A 28 -22.06 28.17 -0.21
CA HIS A 28 -23.17 28.62 0.63
C HIS A 28 -24.12 29.61 -0.04
N LEU A 29 -23.76 30.18 -1.19
CA LEU A 29 -24.58 31.05 -2.03
C LEU A 29 -25.32 30.29 -3.14
N GLY A 30 -25.08 28.97 -3.27
CA GLY A 30 -25.66 28.13 -4.33
C GLY A 30 -24.94 28.24 -5.67
N GLU A 31 -23.75 28.82 -5.72
CA GLU A 31 -22.94 28.93 -6.93
C GLU A 31 -22.14 27.66 -7.15
N GLU A 32 -22.03 27.24 -8.41
CA GLU A 32 -21.23 26.07 -8.81
C GLU A 32 -19.73 26.34 -8.68
N ILE A 33 -19.02 25.42 -8.02
CA ILE A 33 -17.57 25.45 -7.87
C ILE A 33 -17.00 24.10 -8.33
N LEU A 34 -15.97 24.12 -9.17
CA LEU A 34 -15.22 22.94 -9.53
C LEU A 34 -14.24 22.62 -8.39
N SER A 35 -14.48 21.52 -7.68
CA SER A 35 -13.66 21.06 -6.56
C SER A 35 -12.95 19.75 -6.91
N LYS A 36 -11.82 19.49 -6.25
CA LYS A 36 -11.12 18.21 -6.34
C LYS A 36 -11.42 17.38 -5.10
N VAL A 37 -11.71 16.10 -5.31
CA VAL A 37 -11.89 15.12 -4.23
C VAL A 37 -10.87 14.01 -4.37
N ALA A 38 -10.38 13.48 -3.24
CA ALA A 38 -9.48 12.34 -3.22
C ALA A 38 -10.18 11.08 -3.76
N GLY A 39 -9.45 10.23 -4.46
CA GLY A 39 -9.95 8.95 -4.95
C GLY A 39 -10.16 7.97 -3.80
N GLU A 40 -11.21 7.16 -3.90
CA GLU A 40 -11.47 6.00 -3.04
C GLU A 40 -11.79 4.79 -3.92
N LEU A 41 -10.77 4.02 -4.24
CA LEU A 41 -10.88 2.90 -5.17
C LEU A 41 -10.52 1.59 -4.46
N PRO A 42 -11.41 0.59 -4.47
CA PRO A 42 -11.09 -0.73 -3.93
C PRO A 42 -10.08 -1.44 -4.84
N LEU A 43 -9.04 -2.00 -4.23
CA LEU A 43 -8.03 -2.81 -4.90
C LEU A 43 -7.88 -4.14 -4.17
N THR A 44 -8.27 -5.23 -4.80
CA THR A 44 -8.14 -6.59 -4.28
C THR A 44 -6.79 -7.16 -4.68
N ILE A 45 -5.95 -7.43 -3.70
CA ILE A 45 -4.64 -8.06 -3.91
C ILE A 45 -4.82 -9.57 -3.99
N LYS A 46 -4.30 -10.17 -5.06
CA LYS A 46 -4.23 -11.63 -5.25
C LYS A 46 -2.79 -12.08 -5.47
N ILE A 47 -2.46 -13.25 -4.96
CA ILE A 47 -1.19 -13.93 -5.23
C ILE A 47 -1.49 -15.29 -5.84
N ASN A 48 -0.97 -15.56 -7.05
CA ASN A 48 -1.17 -16.81 -7.76
C ASN A 48 -2.65 -17.24 -7.75
N ASN A 49 -3.57 -16.32 -8.06
CA ASN A 49 -5.03 -16.45 -8.05
C ASN A 49 -5.70 -16.54 -6.65
N THR A 50 -4.93 -16.53 -5.55
CA THR A 50 -5.50 -16.54 -4.20
C THR A 50 -5.70 -15.13 -3.70
N GLU A 51 -6.93 -14.79 -3.33
CA GLU A 51 -7.27 -13.49 -2.75
C GLU A 51 -6.68 -13.34 -1.34
N ILE A 52 -6.02 -12.21 -1.12
CA ILE A 52 -5.36 -11.88 0.15
C ILE A 52 -6.18 -10.84 0.92
N ILE A 53 -6.48 -9.72 0.30
CA ILE A 53 -7.19 -8.58 0.92
C ILE A 53 -7.69 -7.61 -0.15
N THR A 54 -8.71 -6.83 0.21
CA THR A 54 -9.11 -5.62 -0.53
C THR A 54 -8.73 -4.39 0.29
N LEU A 55 -8.01 -3.47 -0.32
CA LEU A 55 -7.59 -2.18 0.25
C LEU A 55 -8.34 -1.04 -0.44
N MET A 56 -8.73 -0.01 0.31
CA MET A 56 -9.16 1.26 -0.28
C MET A 56 -7.93 2.09 -0.59
N THR A 57 -7.85 2.65 -1.80
CA THR A 57 -6.65 3.31 -2.31
C THR A 57 -6.99 4.59 -3.08
N LEU A 58 -5.99 5.47 -3.20
CA LEU A 58 -6.06 6.64 -4.12
C LEU A 58 -5.85 6.25 -5.59
N GLY A 59 -5.40 5.03 -5.87
CA GLY A 59 -5.14 4.54 -7.22
C GLY A 59 -3.82 4.97 -7.85
N THR A 60 -3.00 5.79 -7.22
CA THR A 60 -1.80 6.41 -7.86
C THR A 60 -0.65 5.47 -8.12
N ARG A 61 -0.34 4.59 -7.17
CA ARG A 61 0.81 3.68 -7.19
C ARG A 61 0.40 2.30 -6.70
N PRO A 62 -0.48 1.63 -7.45
CA PRO A 62 -1.08 0.39 -6.98
C PRO A 62 -0.08 -0.77 -6.86
N GLU A 63 0.94 -0.80 -7.71
CA GLU A 63 1.96 -1.85 -7.69
C GLU A 63 2.87 -1.70 -6.46
N GLU A 64 3.30 -0.48 -6.15
CA GLU A 64 4.12 -0.23 -4.95
C GLU A 64 3.31 -0.46 -3.67
N LEU A 65 2.02 -0.08 -3.66
CA LEU A 65 1.12 -0.38 -2.55
C LEU A 65 0.99 -1.88 -2.33
N THR A 66 0.75 -2.63 -3.41
CA THR A 66 0.64 -4.10 -3.39
C THR A 66 1.91 -4.72 -2.82
N LEU A 67 3.07 -4.34 -3.37
CA LEU A 67 4.36 -4.85 -2.93
C LEU A 67 4.64 -4.50 -1.47
N GLY A 68 4.41 -3.24 -1.08
CA GLY A 68 4.63 -2.75 0.28
C GLY A 68 3.74 -3.48 1.29
N TYR A 69 2.47 -3.68 0.95
CA TYR A 69 1.54 -4.44 1.79
C TYR A 69 2.02 -5.88 2.00
N LEU A 70 2.31 -6.60 0.92
CA LEU A 70 2.72 -8.01 1.01
C LEU A 70 4.02 -8.20 1.79
N ARG A 71 4.97 -7.27 1.63
CA ARG A 71 6.22 -7.29 2.37
C ARG A 71 6.02 -6.95 3.85
N ASN A 72 5.26 -5.91 4.16
CA ASN A 72 5.00 -5.50 5.55
C ASN A 72 4.20 -6.56 6.32
N GLN A 73 3.34 -7.31 5.63
CA GLN A 73 2.62 -8.43 6.22
C GLN A 73 3.43 -9.74 6.26
N GLY A 74 4.73 -9.72 5.89
CA GLY A 74 5.58 -10.89 5.87
C GLY A 74 5.09 -12.03 4.97
N ILE A 75 4.18 -11.72 4.03
CA ILE A 75 3.65 -12.69 3.05
C ILE A 75 4.72 -12.98 2.02
N ILE A 76 5.47 -11.95 1.61
CA ILE A 76 6.62 -12.05 0.72
C ILE A 76 7.86 -11.59 1.50
N GLU A 77 8.81 -12.48 1.71
CA GLU A 77 10.06 -12.18 2.40
C GLU A 77 11.12 -11.62 1.44
N ASN A 78 11.16 -12.13 0.21
CA ASN A 78 12.15 -11.74 -0.78
C ASN A 78 11.46 -11.19 -2.04
N ILE A 79 11.74 -9.94 -2.36
CA ILE A 79 11.22 -9.27 -3.56
C ILE A 79 11.58 -10.00 -4.87
N ASN A 80 12.71 -10.71 -4.89
CA ASN A 80 13.14 -11.48 -6.06
C ASN A 80 12.26 -12.69 -6.36
N ASP A 81 11.35 -13.06 -5.45
CA ASP A 81 10.38 -14.15 -5.67
C ASP A 81 9.17 -13.69 -6.49
N ILE A 82 8.99 -12.39 -6.66
CA ILE A 82 7.94 -11.82 -7.50
C ILE A 82 8.38 -11.87 -8.96
N ILE A 83 7.49 -12.32 -9.83
CA ILE A 83 7.66 -12.32 -11.28
C ILE A 83 7.01 -11.08 -11.87
N SER A 84 5.75 -10.81 -11.51
CA SER A 84 4.97 -9.69 -12.03
C SER A 84 3.93 -9.21 -11.03
N ILE A 85 3.53 -7.96 -11.19
CA ILE A 85 2.36 -7.34 -10.54
C ILE A 85 1.55 -6.68 -11.66
N ASP A 86 0.34 -7.19 -11.90
CA ASP A 86 -0.57 -6.71 -12.93
C ASP A 86 -1.83 -6.11 -12.28
N VAL A 87 -2.08 -4.83 -12.54
CA VAL A 87 -3.21 -4.11 -11.98
C VAL A 87 -4.27 -3.87 -13.05
N ARG A 88 -5.49 -4.28 -12.76
CA ARG A 88 -6.65 -4.11 -13.64
C ARG A 88 -7.76 -3.39 -12.89
N TRP A 89 -7.94 -2.12 -13.21
CA TRP A 89 -8.93 -1.26 -12.54
C TRP A 89 -10.37 -1.52 -12.96
N ASP A 90 -10.59 -2.08 -14.16
CA ASP A 90 -11.91 -2.52 -14.64
C ASP A 90 -12.59 -3.53 -13.71
N ILE A 91 -11.79 -4.31 -12.99
CA ILE A 91 -12.25 -5.29 -12.00
C ILE A 91 -11.67 -5.08 -10.59
N GLY A 92 -10.87 -4.02 -10.39
CA GLY A 92 -10.29 -3.66 -9.09
C GLY A 92 -9.34 -4.71 -8.53
N ILE A 93 -8.50 -5.33 -9.36
CA ILE A 93 -7.58 -6.41 -8.96
C ILE A 93 -6.13 -6.02 -9.22
N SER A 94 -5.26 -6.33 -8.24
CA SER A 94 -3.81 -6.41 -8.36
C SER A 94 -3.38 -7.87 -8.26
N ASP A 95 -3.00 -8.49 -9.38
CA ASP A 95 -2.58 -9.88 -9.45
C ASP A 95 -1.06 -10.00 -9.40
N VAL A 96 -0.57 -10.70 -8.38
CA VAL A 96 0.86 -10.93 -8.14
C VAL A 96 1.21 -12.35 -8.52
N GLN A 97 2.15 -12.52 -9.44
CA GLN A 97 2.72 -13.82 -9.79
C GLN A 97 4.05 -14.01 -9.10
N THR A 98 4.21 -15.14 -8.42
CA THR A 98 5.44 -15.50 -7.71
C THR A 98 6.07 -16.77 -8.27
N LYS A 99 7.40 -16.94 -8.05
CA LYS A 99 8.13 -18.13 -8.45
C LYS A 99 7.68 -19.39 -7.72
N HIS A 100 7.32 -19.23 -6.44
CA HIS A 100 6.87 -20.31 -5.58
C HIS A 100 5.35 -20.43 -5.67
N LYS A 101 4.87 -21.56 -6.12
CA LYS A 101 3.44 -21.84 -6.26
C LYS A 101 2.79 -22.38 -4.98
N ASP A 102 3.58 -22.61 -3.93
CA ASP A 102 3.07 -23.22 -2.70
C ASP A 102 2.29 -22.20 -1.87
N ILE A 103 0.98 -22.19 -2.11
CA ILE A 103 0.01 -21.26 -1.49
C ILE A 103 -0.33 -21.69 -0.05
N LYS A 104 0.00 -22.92 0.36
CA LYS A 104 -0.36 -23.43 1.69
C LYS A 104 0.22 -22.57 2.81
N GLU A 105 1.49 -22.20 2.68
CA GLU A 105 2.14 -21.34 3.68
C GLU A 105 1.51 -19.95 3.76
N ILE A 106 1.09 -19.41 2.60
CA ILE A 106 0.38 -18.12 2.51
C ILE A 106 -1.01 -18.24 3.14
N THR A 107 -1.77 -19.29 2.81
CA THR A 107 -3.11 -19.50 3.36
C THR A 107 -3.10 -19.78 4.86
N ASP A 108 -2.07 -20.43 5.37
CA ASP A 108 -1.92 -20.64 6.81
C ASP A 108 -1.60 -19.33 7.55
N LYS A 109 -0.79 -18.46 6.97
CA LYS A 109 -0.58 -17.09 7.47
C LYS A 109 -1.88 -16.27 7.48
N LEU A 110 -2.78 -16.48 6.50
CA LEU A 110 -4.07 -15.77 6.39
C LEU A 110 -5.12 -16.22 7.42
N LYS A 111 -5.04 -17.44 7.94
CA LYS A 111 -6.04 -17.99 8.88
C LYS A 111 -6.13 -17.22 10.21
N ASN A 112 -5.06 -16.56 10.63
CA ASN A 112 -4.95 -15.86 11.91
C ASN A 112 -4.91 -14.33 11.72
N LYS A 113 -5.74 -13.78 10.83
CA LYS A 113 -5.78 -12.33 10.65
C LYS A 113 -6.64 -11.66 11.73
N THR A 114 -6.12 -10.61 12.33
CA THR A 114 -6.90 -9.69 13.17
C THR A 114 -7.29 -8.48 12.33
N VAL A 115 -8.58 -8.22 12.21
CA VAL A 115 -9.12 -7.03 11.51
C VAL A 115 -9.41 -5.99 12.57
N THR A 116 -8.78 -4.81 12.46
CA THR A 116 -9.09 -3.68 13.33
C THR A 116 -10.33 -2.97 12.80
N THR A 117 -11.23 -2.59 13.71
CA THR A 117 -12.43 -1.80 13.39
C THR A 117 -12.11 -0.31 13.44
N GLY A 118 -12.52 0.44 12.40
CA GLY A 118 -12.33 1.90 12.33
C GLY A 118 -11.69 2.37 11.02
N CYS A 119 -11.53 3.69 10.87
CA CYS A 119 -10.95 4.35 9.69
C CYS A 119 -9.43 4.10 9.53
N GLY A 120 -8.95 2.99 9.81
CA GLY A 120 -7.58 2.55 9.68
C GLY A 120 -7.56 1.04 9.72
N GLN A 121 -8.35 0.41 8.83
CA GLN A 121 -8.42 -1.04 8.76
C GLN A 121 -7.05 -1.64 8.50
N GLY A 122 -6.25 -1.79 9.57
CA GLY A 122 -5.04 -2.58 9.56
C GLY A 122 -5.41 -4.05 9.77
N THR A 123 -5.23 -4.87 8.77
CA THR A 123 -5.19 -6.31 8.99
C THR A 123 -3.78 -6.66 9.45
N ILE A 124 -3.66 -7.15 10.68
CA ILE A 124 -2.39 -7.67 11.22
C ILE A 124 -2.53 -9.18 11.33
N PHE A 125 -1.60 -9.91 10.72
CA PHE A 125 -1.53 -11.35 10.88
C PHE A 125 -0.88 -11.68 12.23
N GLY A 126 -1.47 -12.60 12.99
CA GLY A 126 -1.03 -12.95 14.34
C GLY A 126 0.45 -13.34 14.43
N SER A 127 0.99 -13.97 13.39
CA SER A 127 2.41 -14.31 13.30
C SER A 127 3.35 -13.09 13.28
N ILE A 128 2.88 -11.94 12.77
CA ILE A 128 3.66 -10.69 12.76
C ILE A 128 3.61 -10.03 14.13
N LEU A 129 2.45 -10.03 14.79
CA LEU A 129 2.33 -9.53 16.15
C LEU A 129 3.29 -10.25 17.10
N THR A 130 3.35 -11.57 17.02
CA THR A 130 4.29 -12.35 17.84
C THR A 130 5.73 -11.94 17.59
N LYS A 131 6.14 -11.84 16.31
CA LYS A 131 7.50 -11.38 15.96
C LYS A 131 7.79 -9.97 16.48
N LEU A 132 6.82 -9.03 16.40
CA LEU A 132 6.98 -7.66 16.87
C LEU A 132 7.16 -7.58 18.39
N TYR A 133 6.51 -8.47 19.17
CA TYR A 133 6.70 -8.52 20.62
C TYR A 133 8.06 -9.09 21.02
N ASP A 134 8.64 -9.94 20.17
CA ASP A 134 9.96 -10.53 20.42
C ASP A 134 11.13 -9.62 19.97
N GLU A 135 10.83 -8.58 19.15
CA GLU A 135 11.83 -7.64 18.66
C GLU A 135 12.23 -6.61 19.71
N THR A 136 13.51 -6.54 20.00
CA THR A 136 14.07 -5.48 20.83
C THR A 136 14.41 -4.26 19.98
N LEU A 137 13.71 -3.14 20.21
CA LEU A 137 13.99 -1.91 19.52
C LEU A 137 15.41 -1.40 19.87
N PRO A 138 16.19 -0.95 18.87
CA PRO A 138 17.50 -0.37 19.12
C PRO A 138 17.38 0.92 19.93
N ASN A 139 18.31 1.13 20.86
CA ASN A 139 18.33 2.35 21.69
C ASN A 139 18.83 3.53 20.86
N ILE A 140 17.96 4.11 20.04
CA ILE A 140 18.27 5.26 19.18
C ILE A 140 17.82 6.54 19.88
N LYS A 141 18.72 7.53 19.93
CA LYS A 141 18.40 8.88 20.38
C LYS A 141 18.12 9.77 19.18
N ILE A 142 16.90 10.32 19.10
CA ILE A 142 16.50 11.26 18.05
C ILE A 142 16.42 12.65 18.68
N LYS A 143 17.02 13.65 18.04
CA LYS A 143 16.91 15.04 18.46
C LYS A 143 15.53 15.60 18.13
N ARG A 144 14.96 16.41 19.02
CA ARG A 144 13.67 17.07 18.80
C ARG A 144 13.66 17.89 17.50
N SER A 145 14.78 18.53 17.16
CA SER A 145 14.94 19.29 15.92
C SER A 145 14.84 18.42 14.67
N GLU A 146 15.26 17.15 14.73
CA GLU A 146 15.15 16.22 13.60
C GLU A 146 13.68 15.86 13.33
N ILE A 147 12.89 15.68 14.39
CA ILE A 147 11.44 15.43 14.27
C ILE A 147 10.74 16.62 13.58
N PHE A 148 11.00 17.87 14.02
CA PHE A 148 10.42 19.06 13.40
C PHE A 148 10.86 19.23 11.94
N ASN A 149 12.13 18.93 11.62
CA ASN A 149 12.64 18.97 10.25
C ASN A 149 11.95 17.92 9.35
N LEU A 150 11.66 16.73 9.87
CA LEU A 150 10.92 15.70 9.14
C LEU A 150 9.47 16.13 8.88
N LEU A 151 8.80 16.68 9.88
CA LEU A 151 7.44 17.22 9.72
C LEU A 151 7.38 18.32 8.65
N ALA A 152 8.33 19.26 8.67
CA ALA A 152 8.41 20.32 7.67
C ALA A 152 8.66 19.78 6.24
N LYS A 153 9.41 18.68 6.11
CA LYS A 153 9.62 18.01 4.82
C LYS A 153 8.34 17.32 4.34
N ILE A 154 7.66 16.57 5.20
CA ILE A 154 6.40 15.85 4.85
C ILE A 154 5.37 16.84 4.28
N THR A 155 5.21 18.01 4.89
CA THR A 155 4.26 19.05 4.44
C THR A 155 4.53 19.51 3.00
N LYS A 156 5.79 19.46 2.53
CA LYS A 156 6.15 19.84 1.15
C LYS A 156 5.72 18.81 0.11
N TYR A 157 5.61 17.54 0.50
CA TYR A 157 5.29 16.43 -0.41
C TYR A 157 3.80 16.07 -0.46
N ASN A 158 2.96 16.76 0.31
CA ASN A 158 1.54 16.46 0.39
C ASN A 158 0.70 17.27 -0.59
N ASP A 159 0.96 17.10 -1.89
CA ASP A 159 0.26 17.84 -2.94
C ASP A 159 -1.21 17.42 -3.06
N ILE A 160 -1.53 16.14 -2.83
CA ILE A 160 -2.90 15.63 -2.82
C ILE A 160 -3.73 16.31 -1.74
N TYR A 161 -3.19 16.46 -0.53
CA TYR A 161 -3.86 17.17 0.55
C TYR A 161 -4.11 18.65 0.21
N LYS A 162 -3.16 19.30 -0.46
CA LYS A 162 -3.32 20.71 -0.89
C LYS A 162 -4.43 20.85 -1.93
N GLU A 163 -4.58 19.86 -2.81
CA GLU A 163 -5.57 19.88 -3.89
C GLU A 163 -6.98 19.52 -3.42
N ALA A 164 -7.10 18.45 -2.65
CA ALA A 164 -8.39 17.86 -2.25
C ALA A 164 -8.83 18.21 -0.83
N GLY A 165 -7.96 18.83 -0.02
CA GLY A 165 -8.24 19.15 1.38
C GLY A 165 -8.32 17.93 2.31
N ALA A 166 -8.18 16.74 1.78
CA ALA A 166 -8.21 15.47 2.51
C ALA A 166 -7.30 14.43 1.88
N VAL A 167 -6.79 13.51 2.68
CA VAL A 167 -6.09 12.29 2.25
C VAL A 167 -6.46 11.17 3.22
N HIS A 168 -6.42 9.96 2.72
CA HIS A 168 -6.59 8.74 3.51
C HIS A 168 -5.24 8.12 3.85
#